data_fdc1b9893b7be40621029417079f5698
#
_entry.id   fdc1b9893b7be40621029417079f5698
#
_cell.length_a   1.000
_cell.length_b   1.000
_cell.length_c   1.000
_cell.angle_alpha   90.00
_cell.angle_beta   90.00
_cell.angle_gamma   90.00
#
_symmetry.space_group_name_H-M   'P 1'
#
loop_
_entity.id
_entity.type
_entity.pdbx_description
1 polymer ?
#
loop_
_entity_poly.entity_id
_entity_poly.type
_entity_poly.pdbx_seq_one_letter_code
_entity_poly.pdbx_strand_id
1 'polypeptide(L)'
;GSNPTNPCGTSGAGTTFPWAPMAQTTVITKDFGAQTDQRIMTEAEVYRGAFGVSGDIGNSESWTWEAYYQIGHATRDQIGDDYRTQYRFLMAIDTVINPVTGQPDCRVNVASVPQSVYPIPLMDPFLAQGCVPINPFGQNLSDAARDYAFVPLEEYNTIDQQVIAGTASGDIWSGFGVAGPFLA
;
A
#
# COMPACT_ATOMS: atom_id res chain seq x y z
N GLY A 1 6.23 0.15 42.66
CA GLY A 1 5.69 1.46 42.88
C GLY A 1 6.11 2.38 41.75
N SER A 2 5.16 3.01 41.07
CA SER A 2 5.45 3.95 40.02
C SER A 2 6.19 5.16 40.58
N ASN A 3 7.33 5.50 39.98
CA ASN A 3 8.04 6.71 40.31
C ASN A 3 7.19 7.93 39.89
N PRO A 4 6.79 8.83 40.76
CA PRO A 4 5.93 9.96 40.44
C PRO A 4 6.56 10.96 39.45
N THR A 5 7.89 10.89 39.25
CA THR A 5 8.60 11.72 38.26
C THR A 5 8.67 11.11 36.87
N ASN A 6 8.21 9.89 36.72
CA ASN A 6 8.16 9.20 35.45
C ASN A 6 6.79 8.54 35.24
N PRO A 7 5.78 9.32 34.83
CA PRO A 7 4.41 8.83 34.65
C PRO A 7 4.29 7.74 33.57
N CYS A 8 5.31 7.55 32.75
CA CYS A 8 5.34 6.46 31.77
C CYS A 8 5.80 5.13 32.35
N GLY A 9 6.02 5.04 33.68
CA GLY A 9 6.32 3.79 34.37
C GLY A 9 7.64 3.12 33.96
N THR A 10 8.47 3.81 33.25
CA THR A 10 9.83 3.35 32.97
C THR A 10 10.55 3.35 34.30
N SER A 11 11.08 2.23 34.67
CA SER A 11 11.92 2.08 35.83
C SER A 11 12.92 3.21 35.86
N GLY A 12 13.00 3.85 37.03
CA GLY A 12 13.80 5.03 37.23
C GLY A 12 15.27 4.89 36.84
N ALA A 13 15.98 5.99 36.94
CA ALA A 13 17.39 6.09 36.66
C ALA A 13 18.16 4.88 37.23
N GLY A 14 18.75 4.08 36.34
CA GLY A 14 19.52 2.91 36.72
C GLY A 14 19.12 1.61 36.08
N THR A 15 18.04 1.55 35.29
CA THR A 15 17.77 0.36 34.50
C THR A 15 18.62 0.35 33.24
N THR A 16 19.46 -0.65 33.16
CA THR A 16 20.33 -0.94 32.03
C THR A 16 19.56 -1.54 30.85
N PHE A 17 18.21 -1.44 30.85
CA PHE A 17 17.40 -1.97 29.77
C PHE A 17 16.95 -0.85 28.82
N PRO A 18 17.70 -0.59 27.77
CA PRO A 18 17.35 0.46 26.79
C PRO A 18 16.03 0.21 26.07
N TRP A 19 15.48 -0.99 26.18
CA TRP A 19 14.17 -1.38 25.63
C TRP A 19 13.03 -1.30 26.66
N ALA A 20 13.33 -1.05 27.94
CA ALA A 20 12.29 -0.88 28.96
C ALA A 20 11.26 0.22 28.62
N PRO A 21 11.64 1.32 27.95
CA PRO A 21 10.69 2.28 27.41
C PRO A 21 9.76 1.70 26.35
N MET A 22 10.22 0.68 25.60
CA MET A 22 9.42 0.04 24.55
C MET A 22 8.37 -0.93 25.09
N ALA A 23 8.50 -1.34 26.35
CA ALA A 23 7.49 -2.18 27.00
C ALA A 23 6.17 -1.44 27.26
N GLN A 24 6.17 -0.12 27.13
CA GLN A 24 4.96 0.71 27.25
C GLN A 24 4.70 1.40 25.91
N THR A 25 4.08 0.66 25.01
CA THR A 25 3.65 1.23 23.73
C THR A 25 2.46 2.14 23.98
N THR A 26 2.63 3.42 23.74
CA THR A 26 1.52 4.37 23.64
C THR A 26 1.04 4.43 22.21
N VAL A 27 -0.21 4.08 22.00
CA VAL A 27 -0.86 4.24 20.69
C VAL A 27 -1.49 5.63 20.64
N ILE A 28 -1.09 6.41 19.66
CA ILE A 28 -1.66 7.72 19.37
C ILE A 28 -2.38 7.59 18.03
N THR A 29 -3.65 7.94 18.04
CA THR A 29 -4.46 8.02 16.81
C THR A 29 -4.78 9.48 16.57
N LYS A 30 -4.48 9.98 15.39
CA LYS A 30 -4.82 11.33 14.95
C LYS A 30 -5.41 11.29 13.56
N ASP A 31 -6.53 11.96 13.39
CA ASP A 31 -7.13 12.27 12.10
C ASP A 31 -6.59 13.60 11.59
N PHE A 32 -6.01 13.59 10.41
CA PHE A 32 -5.49 14.77 9.72
C PHE A 32 -6.50 15.35 8.72
N GLY A 33 -7.68 14.78 8.57
CA GLY A 33 -8.66 15.15 7.55
C GLY A 33 -9.10 16.63 7.58
N ALA A 34 -8.98 17.31 8.74
CA ALA A 34 -9.24 18.74 8.83
C ALA A 34 -8.03 19.62 8.41
N GLN A 35 -6.87 19.01 8.14
CA GLN A 35 -5.60 19.69 7.88
C GLN A 35 -4.99 19.29 6.54
N THR A 36 -5.54 18.29 5.91
CA THR A 36 -5.16 17.77 4.59
C THR A 36 -6.42 17.65 3.73
N ASP A 37 -6.31 17.94 2.45
CA ASP A 37 -7.39 17.69 1.47
C ASP A 37 -7.14 16.38 0.76
N GLN A 38 -7.18 15.28 1.51
CA GLN A 38 -6.92 13.96 0.93
C GLN A 38 -8.04 13.59 -0.04
N ARG A 39 -7.74 13.67 -1.32
CA ARG A 39 -8.63 13.32 -2.42
C ARG A 39 -7.93 12.32 -3.33
N ILE A 40 -8.67 11.31 -3.76
CA ILE A 40 -8.22 10.35 -4.76
C ILE A 40 -9.20 10.41 -5.93
N MET A 41 -8.69 10.72 -7.10
CA MET A 41 -9.40 10.67 -8.37
C MET A 41 -8.87 9.47 -9.17
N THR A 42 -9.79 8.68 -9.68
CA THR A 42 -9.44 7.52 -10.51
C THR A 42 -10.21 7.61 -11.81
N GLU A 43 -9.49 7.55 -12.92
CA GLU A 43 -10.05 7.38 -14.25
C GLU A 43 -9.63 6.01 -14.77
N ALA A 44 -10.58 5.28 -15.33
CA ALA A 44 -10.30 3.96 -15.89
C ALA A 44 -11.02 3.79 -17.21
N GLU A 45 -10.27 3.35 -18.21
CA GLU A 45 -10.79 3.02 -19.53
C GLU A 45 -10.54 1.56 -19.84
N VAL A 46 -11.54 0.87 -20.39
CA VAL A 46 -11.44 -0.53 -20.75
C VAL A 46 -12.01 -0.75 -22.15
N TYR A 47 -11.18 -1.31 -23.00
CA TYR A 47 -11.56 -1.76 -24.33
C TYR A 47 -11.42 -3.27 -24.40
N ARG A 48 -12.46 -3.94 -24.93
CA ARG A 48 -12.46 -5.38 -25.11
C ARG A 48 -13.07 -5.75 -26.44
N GLY A 49 -12.37 -6.58 -27.20
CA GLY A 49 -12.85 -7.23 -28.40
C GLY A 49 -12.79 -8.74 -28.27
N ALA A 50 -13.82 -9.44 -28.71
CA ALA A 50 -13.81 -10.89 -28.77
C ALA A 50 -14.41 -11.37 -30.09
N PHE A 51 -13.82 -12.39 -30.68
CA PHE A 51 -14.32 -13.07 -31.87
C PHE A 51 -14.23 -14.58 -31.62
N GLY A 52 -15.31 -15.29 -31.92
CA GLY A 52 -15.37 -16.73 -31.75
C GLY A 52 -15.98 -17.41 -32.99
N VAL A 53 -15.60 -18.64 -33.19
CA VAL A 53 -16.14 -19.53 -34.21
C VAL A 53 -16.47 -20.87 -33.55
N SER A 54 -17.54 -21.46 -34.00
CA SER A 54 -17.98 -22.78 -33.52
C SER A 54 -18.52 -23.60 -34.72
N GLY A 55 -18.52 -24.89 -34.57
CA GLY A 55 -19.02 -25.80 -35.58
C GLY A 55 -19.05 -27.24 -35.10
N ASP A 56 -19.57 -28.08 -36.00
CA ASP A 56 -19.63 -29.52 -35.75
C ASP A 56 -18.41 -30.23 -36.36
N ILE A 57 -17.97 -31.30 -35.76
CA ILE A 57 -16.87 -32.12 -36.27
C ILE A 57 -17.43 -33.34 -37.06
N GLY A 58 -17.19 -33.30 -38.38
CA GLY A 58 -17.61 -34.40 -39.25
C GLY A 58 -19.11 -34.37 -39.54
N ASN A 59 -19.66 -35.55 -39.92
CA ASN A 59 -21.07 -35.74 -40.21
C ASN A 59 -21.90 -36.23 -39.00
N SER A 60 -21.31 -36.19 -37.81
CA SER A 60 -21.99 -36.65 -36.61
C SER A 60 -22.37 -35.40 -35.78
N GLU A 61 -23.62 -35.28 -35.43
CA GLU A 61 -24.12 -34.22 -34.52
C GLU A 61 -23.62 -34.39 -33.05
N SER A 62 -22.76 -35.38 -32.78
CA SER A 62 -22.33 -35.68 -31.44
C SER A 62 -21.07 -34.95 -31.00
N TRP A 63 -20.32 -34.34 -31.95
CA TRP A 63 -19.11 -33.59 -31.63
C TRP A 63 -19.23 -32.16 -32.10
N THR A 64 -19.01 -31.23 -31.16
CA THR A 64 -18.97 -29.80 -31.41
C THR A 64 -17.62 -29.21 -31.00
N TRP A 65 -17.23 -28.16 -31.64
CA TRP A 65 -16.03 -27.42 -31.27
C TRP A 65 -16.33 -25.92 -31.23
N GLU A 66 -15.58 -25.23 -30.40
CA GLU A 66 -15.61 -23.79 -30.28
C GLU A 66 -14.18 -23.28 -30.13
N ALA A 67 -13.87 -22.19 -30.79
CA ALA A 67 -12.61 -21.47 -30.61
C ALA A 67 -12.89 -19.98 -30.54
N TYR A 68 -12.23 -19.29 -29.65
CA TYR A 68 -12.34 -17.84 -29.58
C TYR A 68 -11.01 -17.16 -29.35
N TYR A 69 -10.92 -15.94 -29.79
CA TYR A 69 -9.84 -15.01 -29.56
C TYR A 69 -10.40 -13.74 -28.91
N GLN A 70 -9.74 -13.28 -27.87
CA GLN A 70 -10.10 -12.07 -27.17
C GLN A 70 -8.87 -11.19 -27.00
N ILE A 71 -9.06 -9.89 -27.20
CA ILE A 71 -8.10 -8.85 -26.83
C ILE A 71 -8.76 -7.93 -25.82
N GLY A 72 -7.99 -7.46 -24.86
CA GLY A 72 -8.40 -6.46 -23.87
C GLY A 72 -7.26 -5.50 -23.63
N HIS A 73 -7.63 -4.25 -23.49
CA HIS A 73 -6.74 -3.17 -23.09
C HIS A 73 -7.42 -2.37 -21.99
N ALA A 74 -6.75 -2.18 -20.88
CA ALA A 74 -7.25 -1.39 -19.77
C ALA A 74 -6.19 -0.41 -19.31
N THR A 75 -6.57 0.83 -19.12
CA THR A 75 -5.76 1.86 -18.46
C THR A 75 -6.44 2.32 -17.18
N ARG A 76 -5.66 2.65 -16.19
CA ARG A 76 -6.13 3.23 -14.95
C ARG A 76 -5.15 4.29 -14.49
N ASP A 77 -5.63 5.50 -14.43
CA ASP A 77 -4.90 6.66 -13.94
C ASP A 77 -5.47 7.04 -12.58
N GLN A 78 -4.62 7.11 -11.59
CA GLN A 78 -5.01 7.49 -10.24
C GLN A 78 -4.16 8.65 -9.77
N ILE A 79 -4.81 9.74 -9.40
CA ILE A 79 -4.18 10.93 -8.86
C ILE A 79 -4.73 11.13 -7.46
N GLY A 80 -3.82 11.22 -6.50
CA GLY A 80 -4.16 11.49 -5.10
C GLY A 80 -3.48 12.75 -4.60
N ASP A 81 -4.24 13.61 -3.93
CA ASP A 81 -3.70 14.77 -3.24
C ASP A 81 -3.45 14.42 -1.76
N ASP A 82 -2.46 15.07 -1.17
CA ASP A 82 -2.09 14.92 0.25
C ASP A 82 -1.95 13.45 0.72
N TYR A 83 -1.33 12.61 -0.13
CA TYR A 83 -1.08 11.22 0.23
C TYR A 83 0.07 11.12 1.25
N ARG A 84 -0.19 10.47 2.38
CA ARG A 84 0.81 10.34 3.45
C ARG A 84 1.93 9.38 3.06
N THR A 85 3.13 9.91 2.92
CA THR A 85 4.34 9.11 2.73
C THR A 85 4.79 8.53 4.07
N GLN A 86 4.63 7.22 4.26
CA GLN A 86 4.85 6.55 5.54
C GLN A 86 6.21 6.86 6.18
N TYR A 87 7.28 6.79 5.40
CA TYR A 87 8.64 7.00 5.93
C TYR A 87 8.91 8.45 6.32
N ARG A 88 8.52 9.41 5.50
CA ARG A 88 8.65 10.84 5.82
C ARG A 88 7.81 11.20 7.04
N PHE A 89 6.61 10.66 7.12
CA PHE A 89 5.75 10.87 8.28
C PHE A 89 6.37 10.31 9.57
N LEU A 90 6.93 9.10 9.55
CA LEU A 90 7.60 8.52 10.72
C LEU A 90 8.81 9.35 11.15
N MET A 91 9.60 9.88 10.22
CA MET A 91 10.70 10.78 10.53
C MET A 91 10.22 12.10 11.11
N ALA A 92 9.12 12.63 10.61
CA ALA A 92 8.55 13.90 11.06
C ALA A 92 7.97 13.82 12.48
N ILE A 93 7.41 12.67 12.90
CA ILE A 93 6.92 12.48 14.26
C ILE A 93 8.03 12.10 15.27
N ASP A 94 9.17 11.60 14.79
CA ASP A 94 10.32 11.30 15.64
C ASP A 94 11.11 12.59 15.94
N THR A 95 10.56 13.36 16.85
CA THR A 95 10.99 14.71 17.18
C THR A 95 11.84 14.73 18.44
N VAL A 96 12.90 15.49 18.42
CA VAL A 96 13.79 15.76 19.56
C VAL A 96 13.98 17.25 19.76
N ILE A 97 14.42 17.66 20.95
CA ILE A 97 14.86 19.03 21.13
C ILE A 97 16.27 19.16 20.56
N ASN A 98 16.43 20.01 19.58
CA ASN A 98 17.72 20.32 18.98
C ASN A 98 18.60 21.06 20.02
N PRO A 99 19.75 20.50 20.43
CA PRO A 99 20.57 21.07 21.50
C PRO A 99 21.21 22.43 21.13
N VAL A 100 21.23 22.76 19.83
CA VAL A 100 21.80 24.03 19.36
C VAL A 100 20.74 25.13 19.35
N THR A 101 19.52 24.81 18.89
CA THR A 101 18.46 25.80 18.73
C THR A 101 17.50 25.86 19.90
N GLY A 102 17.44 24.79 20.73
CA GLY A 102 16.45 24.62 21.78
C GLY A 102 15.02 24.39 21.29
N GLN A 103 14.83 24.19 19.97
CA GLN A 103 13.52 23.99 19.37
C GLN A 103 13.30 22.51 18.99
N PRO A 104 12.04 22.08 18.86
CA PRO A 104 11.73 20.77 18.29
C PRO A 104 12.26 20.64 16.86
N ASP A 105 12.90 19.53 16.56
CA ASP A 105 13.46 19.20 15.26
C ASP A 105 13.34 17.69 15.00
N CYS A 106 13.31 17.28 13.73
CA CYS A 106 13.35 15.86 13.40
C CYS A 106 14.68 15.26 13.89
N ARG A 107 14.64 14.09 14.51
CA ARG A 107 15.85 13.42 14.97
C ARG A 107 16.88 13.24 13.86
N VAL A 108 16.45 12.96 12.65
CA VAL A 108 17.33 12.77 11.47
C VAL A 108 18.14 14.02 11.11
N ASN A 109 17.69 15.22 11.52
CA ASN A 109 18.39 16.48 11.30
C ASN A 109 19.47 16.76 12.38
N VAL A 110 19.43 16.04 13.50
CA VAL A 110 20.26 16.35 14.69
C VAL A 110 21.33 15.27 14.86
N ALA A 111 22.49 15.49 14.26
CA ALA A 111 23.59 14.52 14.24
C ALA A 111 24.14 14.18 15.64
N SER A 112 23.98 15.08 16.61
CA SER A 112 24.47 14.89 17.99
C SER A 112 23.56 14.02 18.86
N VAL A 113 22.38 13.65 18.38
CA VAL A 113 21.41 12.81 19.08
C VAL A 113 21.46 11.40 18.47
N PRO A 114 21.45 10.32 19.30
CA PRO A 114 21.37 8.97 18.78
C PRO A 114 20.18 8.82 17.82
N GLN A 115 20.42 8.22 16.67
CA GLN A 115 19.38 7.94 15.69
C GLN A 115 18.36 6.97 16.27
N SER A 116 17.14 7.02 15.78
CA SER A 116 16.04 6.18 16.23
C SER A 116 16.42 4.69 16.15
N VAL A 117 16.11 3.94 17.20
CA VAL A 117 16.23 2.48 17.22
C VAL A 117 15.12 1.78 16.43
N TYR A 118 14.14 2.51 15.95
CA TYR A 118 13.19 1.90 15.03
C TYR A 118 13.93 1.50 13.75
N PRO A 119 13.60 0.33 13.19
CA PRO A 119 14.07 -0.06 11.87
C PRO A 119 13.31 0.74 10.78
N ILE A 120 13.30 2.05 10.94
CA ILE A 120 13.26 2.86 9.73
C ILE A 120 14.62 2.54 9.16
N PRO A 121 14.73 1.72 8.11
CA PRO A 121 16.02 1.47 7.51
C PRO A 121 16.66 2.84 7.37
N LEU A 122 17.95 2.94 7.54
CA LEU A 122 18.73 4.13 7.21
C LEU A 122 18.47 4.39 5.74
N MET A 123 17.28 4.90 5.53
CA MET A 123 16.58 5.05 4.30
C MET A 123 17.32 6.11 3.59
N ASP A 124 17.28 5.96 2.35
CA ASP A 124 17.70 6.92 1.39
C ASP A 124 17.81 8.30 2.05
N PRO A 125 19.05 8.85 2.21
CA PRO A 125 19.25 10.17 2.81
C PRO A 125 18.38 11.25 2.16
N PHE A 126 17.95 10.97 0.92
CA PHE A 126 17.03 11.80 0.18
C PHE A 126 15.65 11.92 0.87
N LEU A 127 15.15 10.87 1.48
CA LEU A 127 13.87 10.92 2.19
C LEU A 127 13.92 11.74 3.48
N ALA A 128 15.08 11.79 4.13
CA ALA A 128 15.31 12.58 5.34
C ALA A 128 15.49 14.08 5.04
N GLN A 129 15.87 14.39 3.80
CA GLN A 129 16.15 15.77 3.41
C GLN A 129 14.91 16.66 3.56
N GLY A 130 15.09 17.81 4.25
CA GLY A 130 14.01 18.76 4.45
C GLY A 130 12.96 18.33 5.47
N CYS A 131 13.29 17.38 6.37
CA CYS A 131 12.37 16.95 7.42
C CYS A 131 11.94 18.13 8.28
N VAL A 132 10.61 18.27 8.43
CA VAL A 132 9.95 19.23 9.29
C VAL A 132 9.16 18.48 10.36
N PRO A 133 9.36 18.80 11.66
CA PRO A 133 8.71 18.04 12.73
C PRO A 133 7.19 18.24 12.74
N ILE A 134 6.48 17.13 12.96
CA ILE A 134 5.03 17.11 13.14
C ILE A 134 4.71 16.91 14.62
N ASN A 135 3.90 17.78 15.17
CA ASN A 135 3.31 17.57 16.48
C ASN A 135 2.05 16.70 16.34
N PRO A 136 2.06 15.45 16.81
CA PRO A 136 0.88 14.59 16.77
C PRO A 136 -0.21 15.04 17.76
N PHE A 137 0.13 15.94 18.70
CA PHE A 137 -0.80 16.47 19.68
C PHE A 137 -1.32 17.83 19.23
N GLY A 138 -2.63 18.02 19.25
CA GLY A 138 -3.25 19.28 18.87
C GLY A 138 -3.67 19.35 17.39
N GLN A 139 -4.10 20.54 16.97
CA GLN A 139 -4.75 20.77 15.67
C GLN A 139 -3.83 21.44 14.63
N ASN A 140 -2.58 21.72 14.98
CA ASN A 140 -1.71 22.51 14.12
C ASN A 140 -0.75 21.60 13.35
N LEU A 141 -1.00 21.48 12.05
CA LEU A 141 -0.06 20.98 11.06
C LEU A 141 0.42 22.20 10.24
N SER A 142 1.71 22.50 10.30
CA SER A 142 2.26 23.57 9.47
C SER A 142 2.28 23.18 7.99
N ASP A 143 2.15 24.14 7.09
CA ASP A 143 2.22 23.89 5.64
C ASP A 143 3.52 23.17 5.27
N ALA A 144 4.65 23.58 5.84
CA ALA A 144 5.94 22.94 5.58
C ALA A 144 5.98 21.47 6.06
N ALA A 145 5.35 21.14 7.18
CA ALA A 145 5.28 19.77 7.67
C ALA A 145 4.30 18.92 6.82
N ARG A 146 3.21 19.54 6.35
CA ARG A 146 2.30 18.91 5.40
C ARG A 146 3.03 18.59 4.10
N ASP A 147 3.66 19.56 3.48
CA ASP A 147 4.34 19.43 2.20
C ASP A 147 5.51 18.42 2.25
N TYR A 148 6.10 18.24 3.43
CA TYR A 148 7.11 17.21 3.64
C TYR A 148 6.53 15.81 3.73
N ALA A 149 5.48 15.60 4.52
CA ALA A 149 4.99 14.27 4.86
C ALA A 149 3.82 13.80 3.99
N PHE A 150 3.11 14.73 3.36
CA PHE A 150 1.97 14.45 2.49
C PHE A 150 2.29 14.97 1.10
N VAL A 151 2.32 14.08 0.13
CA VAL A 151 2.75 14.38 -1.24
C VAL A 151 1.68 13.95 -2.23
N PRO A 152 1.62 14.54 -3.42
CA PRO A 152 0.77 13.99 -4.47
C PRO A 152 1.22 12.59 -4.85
N LEU A 153 0.26 11.72 -5.10
CA LEU A 153 0.47 10.38 -5.63
C LEU A 153 -0.07 10.33 -7.06
N GLU A 154 0.75 9.89 -7.99
CA GLU A 154 0.34 9.60 -9.36
C GLU A 154 0.67 8.14 -9.66
N GLU A 155 -0.33 7.40 -10.11
CA GLU A 155 -0.20 5.99 -10.46
C GLU A 155 -0.84 5.75 -11.81
N TYR A 156 -0.05 5.26 -12.76
CA TYR A 156 -0.49 4.92 -14.10
C TYR A 156 -0.33 3.42 -14.31
N ASN A 157 -1.44 2.74 -14.55
CA ASN A 157 -1.45 1.31 -14.81
C ASN A 157 -2.01 1.02 -16.19
N THR A 158 -1.32 0.17 -16.94
CA THR A 158 -1.79 -0.34 -18.23
C THR A 158 -1.76 -1.86 -18.21
N ILE A 159 -2.84 -2.48 -18.63
CA ILE A 159 -2.98 -3.93 -18.71
C ILE A 159 -3.42 -4.29 -20.13
N ASP A 160 -2.58 -5.06 -20.80
CA ASP A 160 -2.89 -5.68 -22.09
C ASP A 160 -3.14 -7.18 -21.88
N GLN A 161 -4.25 -7.66 -22.38
CA GLN A 161 -4.63 -9.06 -22.26
C GLN A 161 -4.96 -9.64 -23.66
N GLN A 162 -4.43 -10.82 -23.92
CA GLN A 162 -4.79 -11.62 -25.09
C GLN A 162 -5.13 -13.05 -24.61
N VAL A 163 -6.25 -13.55 -25.10
CA VAL A 163 -6.72 -14.88 -24.76
C VAL A 163 -7.06 -15.62 -26.04
N ILE A 164 -6.53 -16.81 -26.19
CA ILE A 164 -6.91 -17.77 -27.21
C ILE A 164 -7.40 -19.00 -26.47
N ALA A 165 -8.59 -19.46 -26.75
CA ALA A 165 -9.11 -20.68 -26.18
C ALA A 165 -9.88 -21.49 -27.22
N GLY A 166 -9.86 -22.78 -27.04
CA GLY A 166 -10.63 -23.72 -27.85
C GLY A 166 -11.12 -24.88 -27.00
N THR A 167 -12.33 -25.30 -27.27
CA THR A 167 -12.96 -26.43 -26.64
C THR A 167 -13.54 -27.36 -27.69
N ALA A 168 -13.54 -28.65 -27.41
CA ALA A 168 -14.25 -29.63 -28.18
C ALA A 168 -14.99 -30.57 -27.22
N SER A 169 -16.24 -30.85 -27.50
CA SER A 169 -17.08 -31.72 -26.68
C SER A 169 -17.86 -32.69 -27.55
N GLY A 170 -18.04 -33.87 -27.06
CA GLY A 170 -18.77 -34.91 -27.80
C GLY A 170 -18.73 -36.26 -27.09
N ASP A 171 -19.42 -37.21 -27.68
CA ASP A 171 -19.48 -38.56 -27.16
C ASP A 171 -18.23 -39.33 -27.58
N ILE A 172 -17.43 -39.76 -26.62
CA ILE A 172 -16.27 -40.60 -26.89
C ILE A 172 -16.69 -42.05 -27.15
N TRP A 173 -17.77 -42.48 -26.52
CA TRP A 173 -18.24 -43.83 -26.60
C TRP A 173 -19.71 -43.94 -26.23
N SER A 174 -20.45 -44.70 -27.03
CA SER A 174 -21.89 -44.95 -26.79
C SER A 174 -22.20 -45.93 -25.66
N GLY A 175 -21.18 -46.43 -24.98
CA GLY A 175 -21.34 -47.29 -23.81
C GLY A 175 -21.74 -48.76 -24.14
N PHE A 176 -21.51 -49.64 -23.16
CA PHE A 176 -22.10 -50.98 -23.16
C PHE A 176 -23.39 -50.97 -22.33
N GLY A 177 -24.54 -51.10 -22.98
CA GLY A 177 -25.78 -51.38 -22.28
C GLY A 177 -26.31 -50.23 -21.40
N VAL A 178 -26.43 -50.44 -20.12
CA VAL A 178 -27.29 -49.68 -19.17
C VAL A 178 -26.75 -48.29 -18.78
N ALA A 179 -25.51 -47.93 -19.09
CA ALA A 179 -24.86 -46.72 -18.54
C ALA A 179 -24.96 -45.47 -19.42
N GLY A 180 -25.45 -45.56 -20.64
CA GLY A 180 -25.51 -44.43 -21.57
C GLY A 180 -24.15 -43.96 -22.10
N PRO A 181 -24.10 -42.96 -22.96
CA PRO A 181 -22.87 -42.42 -23.52
C PRO A 181 -22.04 -41.69 -22.45
N PHE A 182 -20.71 -41.82 -22.54
CA PHE A 182 -19.78 -41.02 -21.76
C PHE A 182 -19.50 -39.69 -22.50
N LEU A 183 -19.67 -38.58 -21.80
CA LEU A 183 -19.34 -37.26 -22.29
C LEU A 183 -17.88 -36.91 -21.97
N ALA A 184 -17.17 -36.35 -22.92
CA ALA A 184 -15.82 -35.81 -22.78
C ALA A 184 -15.79 -34.28 -22.84
#